data_c434e57079e468a78c929f7f20ed622f
#
_entry.id   c434e57079e468a78c929f7f20ed622f
#
_cell.length_a   1.000
_cell.length_b   1.000
_cell.length_c   1.000
_cell.angle_alpha   90.00
_cell.angle_beta   90.00
_cell.angle_gamma   90.00
#
_symmetry.space_group_name_H-M   'P 1'
#
loop_
_entity.id
_entity.type
_entity.pdbx_description
1 polymer ?
#
loop_
_entity_poly.entity_id
_entity_poly.type
_entity_poly.pdbx_seq_one_letter_code
_entity_poly.pdbx_strand_id
1 'polypeptide(L)'
;NTQAAALYETANKARNLKAEYDLSNNKNVSFILKTPHDVPQDLLSRLAILANAKSVIRDAAYSSPKGTPVALTPLGELFLPLEGLIDVEAEKERLGRELDKIAREIAKSAAKLGNAGFVERAPAEVVNQEKARLADWEAKQSQLKGMLDSLS
;
A
#
# COMPACT_ATOMS: atom_id res chain seq x y z
N ASN A 1 -14.32 -1.46 -23.66
CA ASN A 1 -15.41 -0.84 -22.90
C ASN A 1 -14.86 -0.08 -21.70
N THR A 2 -15.18 1.21 -21.63
CA THR A 2 -14.69 2.12 -20.58
C THR A 2 -15.10 1.64 -19.19
N GLN A 3 -16.32 1.14 -19.05
CA GLN A 3 -16.85 0.66 -17.77
C GLN A 3 -16.06 -0.58 -17.30
N ALA A 4 -15.76 -1.50 -18.20
CA ALA A 4 -14.99 -2.69 -17.86
C ALA A 4 -13.56 -2.32 -17.46
N ALA A 5 -12.93 -1.37 -18.17
CA ALA A 5 -11.59 -0.89 -17.83
C ALA A 5 -11.57 -0.24 -16.44
N ALA A 6 -12.59 0.58 -16.13
CA ALA A 6 -12.70 1.21 -14.80
C ALA A 6 -12.88 0.16 -13.70
N LEU A 7 -13.65 -0.88 -13.96
CA LEU A 7 -13.87 -1.97 -13.02
C LEU A 7 -12.57 -2.70 -12.71
N TYR A 8 -11.81 -3.08 -13.75
CA TYR A 8 -10.55 -3.80 -13.57
C TYR A 8 -9.48 -2.95 -12.88
N GLU A 9 -9.39 -1.67 -13.22
CA GLU A 9 -8.44 -0.78 -12.55
C GLU A 9 -8.79 -0.62 -11.08
N THR A 10 -10.07 -0.45 -10.75
CA THR A 10 -10.53 -0.36 -9.37
C THR A 10 -10.21 -1.65 -8.60
N ALA A 11 -10.45 -2.80 -9.21
CA ALA A 11 -10.14 -4.09 -8.61
C ALA A 11 -8.64 -4.24 -8.32
N ASN A 12 -7.80 -3.79 -9.24
CA ASN A 12 -6.35 -3.83 -9.04
C ASN A 12 -5.93 -2.94 -7.87
N LYS A 13 -6.52 -1.77 -7.74
CA LYS A 13 -6.24 -0.88 -6.61
C LYS A 13 -6.71 -1.49 -5.28
N ALA A 14 -7.85 -2.17 -5.29
CA ALA A 14 -8.34 -2.89 -4.12
C ALA A 14 -7.36 -3.99 -3.69
N ARG A 15 -6.86 -4.76 -4.65
CA ARG A 15 -5.87 -5.82 -4.38
C ARG A 15 -4.57 -5.25 -3.82
N ASN A 16 -4.13 -4.11 -4.35
CA ASN A 16 -2.93 -3.44 -3.87
C ASN A 16 -3.10 -2.98 -2.43
N LEU A 17 -4.25 -2.42 -2.08
CA LEU A 17 -4.55 -2.05 -0.70
C LEU A 17 -4.49 -3.26 0.23
N LYS A 18 -5.08 -4.37 -0.18
CA LYS A 18 -5.03 -5.60 0.61
C LYS A 18 -3.59 -6.07 0.80
N ALA A 19 -2.79 -6.03 -0.26
CA ALA A 19 -1.40 -6.47 -0.21
C ALA A 19 -0.56 -5.61 0.73
N GLU A 20 -0.79 -4.31 0.76
CA GLU A 20 -0.08 -3.39 1.65
C GLU A 20 -0.28 -3.73 3.13
N TYR A 21 -1.42 -4.32 3.48
CA TYR A 21 -1.76 -4.68 4.86
C TYR A 21 -1.74 -6.19 5.08
N ASP A 22 -1.08 -6.93 4.19
CA ASP A 22 -0.91 -8.39 4.29
C ASP A 22 -2.25 -9.13 4.36
N LEU A 23 -3.22 -8.64 3.61
CA LEU A 23 -4.58 -9.18 3.55
C LEU A 23 -4.91 -9.84 2.21
N SER A 24 -3.90 -10.10 1.36
CA SER A 24 -4.13 -10.62 0.00
C SER A 24 -4.98 -11.88 -0.04
N ASN A 25 -4.82 -12.76 0.93
CA ASN A 25 -5.56 -14.02 0.99
C ASN A 25 -6.77 -13.99 1.91
N ASN A 26 -7.06 -12.84 2.52
CA ASN A 26 -8.21 -12.70 3.41
C ASN A 26 -9.46 -12.37 2.60
N LYS A 27 -10.36 -13.33 2.48
CA LYS A 27 -11.61 -13.18 1.72
C LYS A 27 -12.74 -12.51 2.52
N ASN A 28 -12.52 -12.25 3.80
CA ASN A 28 -13.53 -11.61 4.67
C ASN A 28 -13.43 -10.09 4.70
N VAL A 29 -12.58 -9.54 3.84
CA VAL A 29 -12.38 -8.09 3.72
C VAL A 29 -13.57 -7.45 3.03
N SER A 30 -14.04 -6.33 3.56
CA SER A 30 -15.09 -5.51 2.92
C SER A 30 -14.53 -4.13 2.62
N PHE A 31 -14.84 -3.62 1.43
CA PHE A 31 -14.46 -2.28 1.00
C PHE A 31 -15.68 -1.36 1.02
N ILE A 32 -15.42 -0.07 1.16
CA ILE A 32 -16.45 0.96 1.01
C ILE A 32 -16.05 1.83 -0.18
N LEU A 33 -16.94 1.92 -1.16
CA LEU A 33 -16.75 2.79 -2.31
C LEU A 33 -17.53 4.07 -2.09
N LYS A 34 -16.81 5.16 -1.87
CA LYS A 34 -17.40 6.48 -1.67
C LYS A 34 -17.47 7.20 -3.02
N THR A 35 -18.67 7.41 -3.49
CA THR A 35 -18.94 8.11 -4.74
C THR A 35 -20.33 8.72 -4.68
N PRO A 36 -20.54 9.92 -5.25
CA PRO A 36 -21.88 10.50 -5.34
C PRO A 36 -22.77 9.82 -6.38
N HIS A 37 -22.15 9.04 -7.28
CA HIS A 37 -22.88 8.39 -8.37
C HIS A 37 -23.47 7.06 -7.93
N ASP A 38 -24.64 6.72 -8.48
CA ASP A 38 -25.23 5.41 -8.26
C ASP A 38 -24.37 4.34 -8.96
N VAL A 39 -24.13 3.24 -8.26
CA VAL A 39 -23.37 2.11 -8.81
C VAL A 39 -24.28 0.88 -8.72
N PRO A 40 -24.54 0.19 -9.85
CA PRO A 40 -25.38 -1.01 -9.81
C PRO A 40 -24.81 -2.05 -8.86
N GLN A 41 -25.69 -2.72 -8.12
CA GLN A 41 -25.26 -3.78 -7.20
C GLN A 41 -24.49 -4.89 -7.91
N ASP A 42 -24.86 -5.19 -9.15
CA ASP A 42 -24.16 -6.17 -9.97
C ASP A 42 -22.68 -5.79 -10.16
N LEU A 43 -22.42 -4.51 -10.40
CA LEU A 43 -21.06 -4.02 -10.55
C LEU A 43 -20.27 -4.13 -9.25
N LEU A 44 -20.88 -3.77 -8.12
CA LEU A 44 -20.27 -3.91 -6.80
C LEU A 44 -19.93 -5.36 -6.49
N SER A 45 -20.81 -6.28 -6.83
CA SER A 45 -20.60 -7.72 -6.63
C SER A 45 -19.44 -8.24 -7.47
N ARG A 46 -19.34 -7.81 -8.71
CA ARG A 46 -18.22 -8.17 -9.59
C ARG A 46 -16.90 -7.62 -9.06
N LEU A 47 -16.92 -6.39 -8.59
CA LEU A 47 -15.74 -5.76 -8.00
C LEU A 47 -15.25 -6.56 -6.79
N ALA A 48 -16.17 -7.00 -5.93
CA ALA A 48 -15.82 -7.80 -4.77
C ALA A 48 -15.15 -9.12 -5.18
N ILE A 49 -15.69 -9.79 -6.18
CA ILE A 49 -15.11 -11.03 -6.69
C ILE A 49 -13.69 -10.78 -7.22
N LEU A 50 -13.52 -9.78 -8.06
CA LEU A 50 -12.22 -9.46 -8.66
C LEU A 50 -11.19 -9.03 -7.62
N ALA A 51 -11.64 -8.37 -6.56
CA ALA A 51 -10.77 -7.93 -5.46
C ALA A 51 -10.52 -9.03 -4.43
N ASN A 52 -11.12 -10.19 -4.58
CA ASN A 52 -11.08 -11.27 -3.58
C ASN A 52 -11.55 -10.77 -2.23
N ALA A 53 -12.69 -10.09 -2.20
CA ALA A 53 -13.28 -9.50 -1.02
C ALA A 53 -14.67 -10.08 -0.76
N LYS A 54 -15.13 -9.94 0.47
CA LYS A 54 -16.46 -10.38 0.86
C LYS A 54 -17.54 -9.49 0.21
N SER A 55 -17.30 -8.18 0.22
CA SER A 55 -18.27 -7.22 -0.32
C SER A 55 -17.59 -5.89 -0.64
N VAL A 56 -18.25 -5.14 -1.52
CA VAL A 56 -17.96 -3.73 -1.74
C VAL A 56 -19.30 -3.01 -1.57
N ILE A 57 -19.33 -2.06 -0.65
CA ILE A 57 -20.55 -1.31 -0.31
C ILE A 57 -20.37 0.12 -0.78
N ARG A 58 -21.34 0.63 -1.55
CA ARG A 58 -21.32 2.03 -1.93
C ARG A 58 -21.93 2.88 -0.81
N ASP A 59 -21.22 3.93 -0.41
CA ASP A 59 -21.70 4.87 0.60
C ASP A 59 -21.17 6.27 0.27
N ALA A 60 -22.03 7.11 -0.30
CA ALA A 60 -21.68 8.47 -0.71
C ALA A 60 -21.36 9.37 0.49
N ALA A 61 -21.86 9.04 1.66
CA ALA A 61 -21.71 9.84 2.87
C ALA A 61 -20.68 9.29 3.83
N TYR A 62 -19.89 8.28 3.41
CA TYR A 62 -18.93 7.64 4.28
C TYR A 62 -17.92 8.63 4.84
N SER A 63 -17.77 8.62 6.16
CA SER A 63 -16.77 9.40 6.88
C SER A 63 -15.80 8.42 7.51
N SER A 64 -14.60 8.33 6.94
CA SER A 64 -13.60 7.37 7.39
C SER A 64 -12.97 7.79 8.71
N PRO A 65 -12.77 6.82 9.65
CA PRO A 65 -11.90 7.07 10.79
C PRO A 65 -10.49 7.42 10.32
N LYS A 66 -9.78 8.18 11.15
CA LYS A 66 -8.38 8.52 10.86
C LYS A 66 -7.58 7.23 10.65
N GLY A 67 -6.77 7.24 9.62
CA GLY A 67 -5.91 6.09 9.34
C GLY A 67 -6.54 5.00 8.49
N THR A 68 -7.77 5.18 8.03
CA THR A 68 -8.38 4.20 7.13
C THR A 68 -7.67 4.23 5.78
N PRO A 69 -7.14 3.09 5.31
CA PRO A 69 -6.53 3.03 3.99
C PRO A 69 -7.52 3.41 2.90
N VAL A 70 -7.04 4.15 1.92
CA VAL A 70 -7.86 4.63 0.80
C VAL A 70 -7.06 4.59 -0.49
N ALA A 71 -7.74 4.27 -1.59
CA ALA A 71 -7.19 4.39 -2.93
C ALA A 71 -8.14 5.21 -3.78
N LEU A 72 -7.59 6.11 -4.60
CA LEU A 72 -8.37 6.82 -5.60
C LEU A 72 -8.51 5.93 -6.82
N THR A 73 -9.75 5.71 -7.25
CA THR A 73 -10.05 4.81 -8.37
C THR A 73 -10.97 5.50 -9.36
N PRO A 74 -11.08 4.96 -10.58
CA PRO A 74 -12.04 5.51 -11.56
C PRO A 74 -13.49 5.48 -11.11
N LEU A 75 -13.85 4.59 -10.18
CA LEU A 75 -15.21 4.48 -9.67
C LEU A 75 -15.45 5.36 -8.44
N GLY A 76 -14.40 5.86 -7.80
CA GLY A 76 -14.50 6.70 -6.61
C GLY A 76 -13.41 6.38 -5.61
N GLU A 77 -13.52 6.94 -4.40
CA GLU A 77 -12.60 6.65 -3.32
C GLU A 77 -12.92 5.29 -2.73
N LEU A 78 -11.94 4.40 -2.72
CA LEU A 78 -12.12 3.04 -2.22
C LEU A 78 -11.42 2.91 -0.86
N PHE A 79 -12.21 2.71 0.18
CA PHE A 79 -11.71 2.58 1.55
C PHE A 79 -11.65 1.13 1.99
N LEU A 80 -10.62 0.80 2.75
CA LEU A 80 -10.46 -0.51 3.38
C LEU A 80 -10.49 -0.35 4.89
N PRO A 81 -11.68 -0.43 5.54
CA PRO A 81 -11.75 -0.39 6.99
C PRO A 81 -11.01 -1.58 7.60
N LEU A 82 -10.08 -1.31 8.50
CA LEU A 82 -9.23 -2.35 9.10
C LEU A 82 -9.80 -2.92 10.39
N GLU A 83 -10.86 -2.33 10.92
CA GLU A 83 -11.47 -2.76 12.17
C GLU A 83 -11.87 -4.23 12.11
N GLY A 84 -11.39 -4.99 13.08
CA GLY A 84 -11.67 -6.42 13.16
C GLY A 84 -10.84 -7.29 12.22
N LEU A 85 -10.00 -6.70 11.35
CA LEU A 85 -9.21 -7.44 10.37
C LEU A 85 -7.77 -7.63 10.80
N ILE A 86 -7.20 -6.64 11.49
CA ILE A 86 -5.82 -6.68 11.96
C ILE A 86 -5.76 -6.18 13.40
N ASP A 87 -4.73 -6.66 14.12
CA ASP A 87 -4.37 -6.09 15.42
C ASP A 87 -3.50 -4.86 15.11
N VAL A 88 -4.06 -3.67 15.29
CA VAL A 88 -3.40 -2.41 14.95
C VAL A 88 -2.09 -2.24 15.71
N GLU A 89 -2.09 -2.57 17.02
CA GLU A 89 -0.88 -2.43 17.83
C GLU A 89 0.22 -3.39 17.38
N ALA A 90 -0.14 -4.64 17.09
CA ALA A 90 0.82 -5.64 16.59
C ALA A 90 1.36 -5.20 15.21
N GLU A 91 0.52 -4.64 14.37
CA GLU A 91 0.94 -4.15 13.05
C GLU A 91 1.88 -2.95 13.17
N LYS A 92 1.60 -2.03 14.09
CA LYS A 92 2.51 -0.91 14.38
C LYS A 92 3.89 -1.39 14.82
N GLU A 93 3.92 -2.39 15.70
CA GLU A 93 5.17 -2.97 16.17
C GLU A 93 5.94 -3.62 15.04
N ARG A 94 5.26 -4.37 14.18
CA ARG A 94 5.87 -5.02 13.02
C ARG A 94 6.48 -3.98 12.09
N LEU A 95 5.74 -2.93 11.76
CA LEU A 95 6.21 -1.86 10.89
C LEU A 95 7.38 -1.12 11.53
N GLY A 96 7.35 -0.90 12.84
CA GLY A 96 8.45 -0.29 13.56
C GLY A 96 9.75 -1.11 13.45
N ARG A 97 9.65 -2.42 13.62
CA ARG A 97 10.81 -3.32 13.47
C ARG A 97 11.36 -3.32 12.04
N GLU A 98 10.47 -3.34 11.04
CA GLU A 98 10.88 -3.28 9.64
C GLU A 98 11.58 -1.95 9.32
N LEU A 99 11.05 -0.85 9.84
CA LEU A 99 11.65 0.47 9.65
C LEU A 99 13.04 0.56 10.28
N ASP A 100 13.24 -0.03 11.46
CA ASP A 100 14.55 -0.08 12.11
C ASP A 100 15.56 -0.86 11.27
N LYS A 101 15.13 -1.98 10.72
CA LYS A 101 15.95 -2.79 9.83
C LYS A 101 16.35 -2.02 8.56
N ILE A 102 15.37 -1.34 7.96
CA ILE A 102 15.61 -0.54 6.75
C ILE A 102 16.53 0.62 7.06
N ALA A 103 16.37 1.27 8.20
CA ALA A 103 17.26 2.37 8.61
C ALA A 103 18.72 1.89 8.71
N ARG A 104 18.95 0.68 9.21
CA ARG A 104 20.28 0.09 9.25
C ARG A 104 20.84 -0.17 7.85
N GLU A 105 20.01 -0.66 6.95
CA GLU A 105 20.44 -0.90 5.56
C GLU A 105 20.75 0.40 4.82
N ILE A 106 19.94 1.43 5.04
CA ILE A 106 20.21 2.77 4.48
C ILE A 106 21.54 3.30 5.00
N ALA A 107 21.81 3.17 6.31
CA ALA A 107 23.04 3.64 6.91
C ALA A 107 24.26 2.93 6.30
N LYS A 108 24.17 1.63 6.06
CA LYS A 108 25.25 0.87 5.42
C LYS A 108 25.54 1.36 4.00
N SER A 109 24.49 1.52 3.19
CA SER A 109 24.63 2.00 1.81
C SER A 109 25.15 3.42 1.75
N ALA A 110 24.63 4.29 2.61
CA ALA A 110 25.09 5.69 2.69
C ALA A 110 26.56 5.77 3.11
N ALA A 111 26.98 4.93 4.06
CA ALA A 111 28.37 4.89 4.52
C ALA A 111 29.32 4.47 3.40
N LYS A 112 28.94 3.45 2.59
CA LYS A 112 29.72 3.03 1.43
C LYS A 112 29.88 4.16 0.42
N LEU A 113 28.77 4.80 0.08
CA LEU A 113 28.77 5.89 -0.91
C LEU A 113 29.46 7.15 -0.39
N GLY A 114 29.53 7.33 0.92
CA GLY A 114 30.27 8.42 1.55
C GLY A 114 31.77 8.13 1.69
N ASN A 115 32.21 6.91 1.41
CA ASN A 115 33.60 6.53 1.48
C ASN A 115 34.30 6.80 0.14
N ALA A 116 35.14 7.81 0.09
CA ALA A 116 35.86 8.21 -1.12
C ALA A 116 36.67 7.06 -1.71
N GLY A 117 37.31 6.25 -0.86
CA GLY A 117 38.08 5.09 -1.30
C GLY A 117 37.26 4.07 -2.05
N PHE A 118 36.05 3.82 -1.58
CA PHE A 118 35.12 2.91 -2.26
C PHE A 118 34.66 3.49 -3.61
N VAL A 119 34.21 4.75 -3.62
CA VAL A 119 33.71 5.41 -4.82
C VAL A 119 34.77 5.52 -5.91
N GLU A 120 36.02 5.78 -5.52
CA GLU A 120 37.13 5.92 -6.47
C GLU A 120 37.68 4.59 -6.99
N ARG A 121 37.68 3.54 -6.15
CA ARG A 121 38.31 2.24 -6.48
C ARG A 121 37.36 1.21 -7.05
N ALA A 122 36.08 1.25 -6.66
CA ALA A 122 35.10 0.29 -7.15
C ALA A 122 34.74 0.59 -8.62
N PRO A 123 34.45 -0.45 -9.41
CA PRO A 123 33.91 -0.24 -10.76
C PRO A 123 32.67 0.63 -10.73
N ALA A 124 32.49 1.48 -11.75
CA ALA A 124 31.33 2.36 -11.84
C ALA A 124 30.01 1.60 -11.72
N GLU A 125 29.93 0.40 -12.28
CA GLU A 125 28.75 -0.45 -12.19
C GLU A 125 28.41 -0.81 -10.74
N VAL A 126 29.41 -1.12 -9.92
CA VAL A 126 29.24 -1.45 -8.52
C VAL A 126 28.75 -0.24 -7.74
N VAL A 127 29.32 0.94 -7.99
CA VAL A 127 28.87 2.18 -7.36
C VAL A 127 27.42 2.50 -7.73
N ASN A 128 27.07 2.32 -9.00
CA ASN A 128 25.71 2.57 -9.47
C ASN A 128 24.70 1.58 -8.88
N GLN A 129 25.09 0.32 -8.69
CA GLN A 129 24.27 -0.68 -8.03
C GLN A 129 24.01 -0.29 -6.57
N GLU A 130 25.02 0.23 -5.88
CA GLU A 130 24.85 0.68 -4.49
C GLU A 130 23.92 1.90 -4.40
N LYS A 131 24.03 2.83 -5.34
CA LYS A 131 23.13 3.98 -5.43
C LYS A 131 21.68 3.53 -5.65
N ALA A 132 21.48 2.56 -6.55
CA ALA A 132 20.15 2.01 -6.81
C ALA A 132 19.59 1.29 -5.57
N ARG A 133 20.42 0.55 -4.87
CA ARG A 133 20.05 -0.14 -3.62
C ARG A 133 19.59 0.87 -2.55
N LEU A 134 20.34 1.96 -2.40
CA LEU A 134 20.00 3.01 -1.45
C LEU A 134 18.63 3.63 -1.81
N ALA A 135 18.42 3.93 -3.09
CA ALA A 135 17.15 4.50 -3.55
C ALA A 135 15.98 3.56 -3.29
N ASP A 136 16.17 2.26 -3.50
CA ASP A 136 15.13 1.24 -3.24
C ASP A 136 14.79 1.18 -1.74
N TRP A 137 15.81 1.20 -0.88
CA TRP A 137 15.58 1.20 0.57
C TRP A 137 14.85 2.47 1.03
N GLU A 138 15.22 3.62 0.48
CA GLU A 138 14.59 4.89 0.81
C GLU A 138 13.12 4.91 0.37
N ALA A 139 12.82 4.36 -0.81
CA ALA A 139 11.45 4.25 -1.30
C ALA A 139 10.60 3.36 -0.39
N LYS A 140 11.17 2.22 0.02
CA LYS A 140 10.49 1.29 0.93
C LYS A 140 10.27 1.92 2.30
N GLN A 141 11.26 2.66 2.80
CA GLN A 141 11.13 3.39 4.06
C GLN A 141 9.96 4.36 4.02
N SER A 142 9.86 5.13 2.94
CA SER A 142 8.77 6.09 2.75
C SER A 142 7.40 5.41 2.74
N GLN A 143 7.30 4.28 2.02
CA GLN A 143 6.06 3.50 1.96
C GLN A 143 5.65 3.01 3.35
N LEU A 144 6.57 2.42 4.09
CA LEU A 144 6.26 1.87 5.42
C LEU A 144 5.95 2.95 6.44
N LYS A 145 6.60 4.12 6.34
CA LYS A 145 6.26 5.26 7.19
C LYS A 145 4.84 5.75 6.93
N GLY A 146 4.42 5.78 5.66
CA GLY A 146 3.06 6.13 5.29
C GLY A 146 2.05 5.15 5.88
N MET A 147 2.34 3.85 5.82
CA MET A 147 1.48 2.83 6.41
C MET A 147 1.38 2.99 7.93
N LEU A 148 2.50 3.24 8.60
CA LEU A 148 2.53 3.43 10.06
C LEU A 148 1.72 4.67 10.44
N ASP A 149 1.87 5.77 9.71
CA ASP A 149 1.11 7.00 9.94
C ASP A 149 -0.40 6.75 9.78
N SER A 150 -0.78 5.89 8.84
CA SER A 150 -2.19 5.53 8.61
C SER A 150 -2.80 4.80 9.81
N LEU A 151 -1.97 4.12 10.60
CA LEU A 151 -2.43 3.35 11.77
C LEU A 151 -2.43 4.18 13.06
N SER A 152 -1.94 5.39 13.00
CA SER A 152 -1.81 6.26 14.20
C SER A 152 -3.00 7.14 14.46
#